data_13da7847434a9f498624c504340a07cf
#
_entry.id   13da7847434a9f498624c504340a07cf
#
_cell.length_a   1.000
_cell.length_b   1.000
_cell.length_c   1.000
_cell.angle_alpha   90.00
_cell.angle_beta   90.00
_cell.angle_gamma   90.00
#
_symmetry.space_group_name_H-M   'P 1'
#
loop_
_entity.id
_entity.type
_entity.pdbx_description
1 polymer ?
#
loop_
_entity_poly.entity_id
_entity_poly.type
_entity_poly.pdbx_seq_one_letter_code
_entity_poly.pdbx_strand_id
1 'polypeptide(L)'
;RPIARHVSNGSAMRRFLASFNAKIDHDRKISKALYGRAHACRVRYVWAREIAGSCRPHYHLVIFLNQDAFFTLGRLTSGAENMLRRLEGAWASALGVSLGMVSGLIEIPINPAYRVRRDDIDSQKELFYRASYLCKSATKNYGDHHHSFGASRL
;
A
#
# COMPACT_ATOMS: atom_id res chain seq x y z
N ARG A 1 -18.91 -8.28 17.51
CA ARG A 1 -17.65 -8.22 18.30
C ARG A 1 -16.78 -7.12 17.70
N PRO A 2 -16.24 -6.19 18.48
CA PRO A 2 -15.60 -5.01 17.94
C PRO A 2 -14.24 -5.36 17.34
N ILE A 3 -14.10 -5.20 16.03
CA ILE A 3 -12.83 -5.21 15.29
C ILE A 3 -11.90 -4.06 15.76
N ALA A 4 -12.44 -3.14 16.57
CA ALA A 4 -11.78 -1.90 16.95
C ALA A 4 -10.54 -2.04 17.86
N ARG A 5 -10.33 -3.17 18.55
CA ARG A 5 -9.21 -3.29 19.51
C ARG A 5 -7.85 -3.56 18.88
N HIS A 6 -7.77 -4.01 17.61
CA HIS A 6 -6.49 -4.33 16.98
C HIS A 6 -5.97 -3.25 16.02
N VAL A 7 -6.78 -2.29 15.66
CA VAL A 7 -6.42 -1.26 14.66
C VAL A 7 -5.63 -0.09 15.27
N SER A 8 -5.66 0.07 16.60
CA SER A 8 -5.01 1.19 17.28
C SER A 8 -3.49 1.07 17.40
N ASN A 9 -2.90 -0.07 17.10
CA ASN A 9 -1.47 -0.27 17.20
C ASN A 9 -0.77 -0.03 15.86
N GLY A 10 0.25 0.81 15.83
CA GLY A 10 1.15 0.99 14.67
C GLY A 10 1.72 -0.31 14.09
N SER A 11 1.46 -1.43 14.75
CA SER A 11 1.71 -2.79 14.30
C SER A 11 0.87 -3.21 13.08
N ALA A 12 -0.34 -2.63 12.85
CA ALA A 12 -1.21 -3.03 11.72
C ALA A 12 -0.56 -2.67 10.37
N MET A 13 -0.06 -1.45 10.22
CA MET A 13 0.65 -1.04 9.00
C MET A 13 1.92 -1.87 8.78
N ARG A 14 2.68 -2.15 9.83
CA ARG A 14 3.86 -3.02 9.71
C ARG A 14 3.51 -4.44 9.25
N ARG A 15 2.45 -5.04 9.81
CA ARG A 15 1.96 -6.36 9.38
C ARG A 15 1.45 -6.33 7.95
N PHE A 16 0.72 -5.27 7.57
CA PHE A 16 0.25 -5.06 6.20
C PHE A 16 1.43 -5.04 5.22
N LEU A 17 2.43 -4.21 5.47
CA LEU A 17 3.60 -4.08 4.59
C LEU A 17 4.40 -5.38 4.50
N ALA A 18 4.56 -6.13 5.60
CA ALA A 18 5.21 -7.43 5.59
C ALA A 18 4.41 -8.45 4.75
N SER A 19 3.09 -8.52 4.93
CA SER A 19 2.22 -9.41 4.16
C SER A 19 2.18 -9.02 2.67
N PHE A 20 2.11 -7.74 2.37
CA PHE A 20 2.13 -7.25 0.99
C PHE A 20 3.46 -7.60 0.30
N ASN A 21 4.58 -7.35 0.96
CA ASN A 21 5.91 -7.71 0.42
C ASN A 21 6.01 -9.23 0.13
N ALA A 22 5.54 -10.06 1.05
CA ALA A 22 5.53 -11.51 0.85
C ALA A 22 4.68 -11.93 -0.36
N LYS A 23 3.54 -11.26 -0.61
CA LYS A 23 2.69 -11.51 -1.80
C LYS A 23 3.40 -11.10 -3.10
N ILE A 24 4.12 -9.99 -3.10
CA ILE A 24 4.92 -9.54 -4.24
C ILE A 24 6.06 -10.54 -4.52
N ASP A 25 6.77 -10.98 -3.49
CA ASP A 25 7.85 -11.97 -3.64
C ASP A 25 7.31 -13.32 -4.16
N HIS A 26 6.16 -13.76 -3.65
CA HIS A 26 5.50 -14.97 -4.13
C HIS A 26 5.13 -14.86 -5.62
N ASP A 27 4.53 -13.76 -6.02
CA ASP A 27 4.19 -13.50 -7.42
C ASP A 27 5.43 -13.54 -8.33
N ARG A 28 6.56 -12.98 -7.90
CA ARG A 28 7.82 -13.04 -8.66
C ARG A 28 8.37 -14.46 -8.77
N LYS A 29 8.23 -15.27 -7.72
CA LYS A 29 8.61 -16.69 -7.75
C LYS A 29 7.76 -17.49 -8.74
N ILE A 30 6.44 -17.28 -8.71
CA ILE A 30 5.52 -17.91 -9.66
C ILE A 30 5.85 -17.49 -11.10
N SER A 31 6.04 -16.19 -11.35
CA SER A 31 6.42 -15.69 -12.67
C SER A 31 7.72 -16.32 -13.19
N LYS A 32 8.72 -16.45 -12.31
CA LYS A 32 9.99 -17.09 -12.65
C LYS A 32 9.79 -18.58 -12.99
N ALA A 33 8.97 -19.29 -12.22
CA ALA A 33 8.69 -20.71 -12.46
C ALA A 33 7.95 -20.93 -13.79
N LEU A 34 6.97 -20.05 -14.11
CA LEU A 34 6.15 -20.17 -15.32
C LEU A 34 6.89 -19.73 -16.60
N TYR A 35 7.72 -18.69 -16.52
CA TYR A 35 8.31 -18.04 -17.71
C TYR A 35 9.82 -18.16 -17.75
N GLY A 36 10.46 -18.90 -16.84
CA GLY A 36 11.91 -19.06 -16.74
C GLY A 36 12.67 -17.83 -16.25
N ARG A 37 12.03 -16.65 -16.23
CA ARG A 37 12.60 -15.37 -15.78
C ARG A 37 11.54 -14.50 -15.14
N ALA A 38 11.93 -13.62 -14.24
CA ALA A 38 11.09 -12.57 -13.70
C ALA A 38 11.94 -11.38 -13.27
N HIS A 39 11.44 -10.17 -13.49
CA HIS A 39 12.08 -8.97 -12.96
C HIS A 39 11.94 -8.93 -11.44
N ALA A 40 13.03 -8.63 -10.75
CA ALA A 40 13.00 -8.42 -9.31
C ALA A 40 12.17 -7.18 -8.97
N CYS A 41 11.45 -7.25 -7.87
CA CYS A 41 10.66 -6.11 -7.40
C CYS A 41 10.82 -5.97 -5.88
N ARG A 42 11.56 -4.95 -5.46
CA ARG A 42 11.62 -4.54 -4.07
C ARG A 42 10.49 -3.56 -3.79
N VAL A 43 9.63 -3.88 -2.85
CA VAL A 43 8.58 -2.97 -2.41
C VAL A 43 9.19 -1.83 -1.60
N ARG A 44 8.96 -0.61 -2.04
CA ARG A 44 9.26 0.60 -1.29
C ARG A 44 7.99 1.37 -1.05
N TYR A 45 7.94 2.16 0.00
CA TYR A 45 6.70 2.83 0.39
C TYR A 45 6.96 4.09 1.22
N VAL A 46 5.96 4.95 1.21
CA VAL A 46 5.77 6.04 2.16
C VAL A 46 4.33 5.99 2.62
N TRP A 47 4.06 6.15 3.90
CA TRP A 47 2.71 6.21 4.43
C TRP A 47 2.56 7.32 5.46
N ALA A 48 1.36 7.86 5.54
CA ALA A 48 0.93 8.77 6.59
C ALA A 48 -0.33 8.23 7.25
N ARG A 49 -0.44 8.43 8.56
CA ARG A 49 -1.60 8.08 9.37
C ARG A 49 -2.30 9.35 9.80
N GLU A 50 -3.60 9.40 9.57
CA GLU A 50 -4.47 10.47 9.99
C GLU A 50 -5.57 9.93 10.90
N ILE A 51 -5.98 10.74 11.88
CA ILE A 51 -7.16 10.49 12.71
C ILE A 51 -8.12 11.63 12.46
N ALA A 52 -9.14 11.36 11.65
CA ALA A 52 -10.25 12.29 11.46
C ALA A 52 -11.30 12.11 12.57
N GLY A 53 -12.33 12.95 12.59
CA GLY A 53 -13.33 13.01 13.64
C GLY A 53 -14.06 11.71 14.01
N SER A 54 -13.89 10.63 13.25
CA SER A 54 -14.39 9.28 13.57
C SER A 54 -13.54 8.52 14.60
N CYS A 55 -12.45 9.09 15.09
CA CYS A 55 -11.45 8.42 15.96
C CYS A 55 -10.85 7.14 15.38
N ARG A 56 -11.04 6.88 14.08
CA ARG A 56 -10.45 5.73 13.38
C ARG A 56 -9.24 6.18 12.57
N PRO A 57 -8.13 5.45 12.63
CA PRO A 57 -6.96 5.78 11.84
C PRO A 57 -7.23 5.51 10.35
N HIS A 58 -6.92 6.50 9.52
CA HIS A 58 -6.84 6.40 8.07
C HIS A 58 -5.37 6.39 7.66
N TYR A 59 -5.02 5.51 6.72
CA TYR A 59 -3.67 5.42 6.20
C TYR A 59 -3.66 5.83 4.73
N HIS A 60 -2.85 6.81 4.42
CA HIS A 60 -2.51 7.18 3.05
C HIS A 60 -1.18 6.52 2.71
N LEU A 61 -1.12 5.85 1.58
CA LEU A 61 0.02 5.02 1.23
C LEU A 61 0.42 5.23 -0.23
N VAL A 62 1.69 5.48 -0.47
CA VAL A 62 2.33 5.40 -1.78
C VAL A 62 3.24 4.19 -1.79
N ILE A 63 3.06 3.31 -2.76
CA ILE A 63 3.87 2.12 -2.95
C ILE A 63 4.65 2.26 -4.25
N PHE A 64 5.94 1.99 -4.20
CA PHE A 64 6.82 1.98 -5.36
C PHE A 64 7.15 0.54 -5.73
N LEU A 65 6.88 0.19 -6.96
CA LEU A 65 7.16 -1.12 -7.53
C LEU A 65 8.01 -0.97 -8.78
N ASN A 66 8.77 -2.01 -9.11
CA ASN A 66 9.48 -2.05 -10.38
C ASN A 66 8.46 -2.15 -11.53
N GLN A 67 8.50 -1.17 -12.44
CA GLN A 67 7.58 -1.10 -13.58
C GLN A 67 7.71 -2.31 -14.52
N ASP A 68 8.91 -2.86 -14.68
CA ASP A 68 9.13 -4.05 -15.52
C ASP A 68 8.52 -5.32 -14.89
N ALA A 69 8.33 -5.31 -13.57
CA ALA A 69 7.65 -6.40 -12.85
C ALA A 69 6.13 -6.23 -12.81
N PHE A 70 5.66 -4.98 -12.71
CA PHE A 70 4.24 -4.65 -12.55
C PHE A 70 3.87 -3.45 -13.44
N PHE A 71 3.67 -3.74 -14.73
CA PHE A 71 3.36 -2.71 -15.72
C PHE A 71 1.96 -2.11 -15.54
N THR A 72 0.99 -2.91 -15.07
CA THR A 72 -0.38 -2.48 -14.82
C THR A 72 -0.87 -2.95 -13.46
N LEU A 73 -1.89 -2.27 -12.92
CA LEU A 73 -2.59 -2.69 -11.69
C LEU A 73 -3.50 -3.90 -11.92
N GLY A 74 -3.69 -4.30 -13.16
CA GLY A 74 -4.72 -5.26 -13.58
C GLY A 74 -6.12 -4.62 -13.57
N ARG A 75 -7.11 -5.40 -13.95
CA ARG A 75 -8.52 -4.96 -13.90
C ARG A 75 -9.00 -4.99 -12.45
N LEU A 76 -9.15 -3.81 -11.84
CA LEU A 76 -9.53 -3.67 -10.42
C LEU A 76 -10.93 -4.20 -10.11
N THR A 77 -11.78 -4.31 -11.12
CA THR A 77 -13.16 -4.84 -11.02
C THR A 77 -13.27 -6.33 -11.26
N SER A 78 -12.20 -7.00 -11.68
CA SER A 78 -12.23 -8.45 -11.95
C SER A 78 -12.03 -9.25 -10.67
N GLY A 79 -12.63 -10.44 -10.61
CA GLY A 79 -12.38 -11.42 -9.55
C GLY A 79 -11.00 -12.09 -9.64
N ALA A 80 -10.23 -11.82 -10.72
CA ALA A 80 -8.89 -12.34 -10.91
C ALA A 80 -7.86 -11.70 -9.97
N GLU A 81 -6.72 -12.36 -9.80
CA GLU A 81 -5.58 -11.82 -9.09
C GLU A 81 -5.10 -10.51 -9.75
N ASN A 82 -5.19 -9.43 -9.00
CA ASN A 82 -4.75 -8.10 -9.39
C ASN A 82 -4.14 -7.37 -8.19
N MET A 83 -3.66 -6.14 -8.39
CA MET A 83 -3.02 -5.38 -7.32
C MET A 83 -3.98 -5.09 -6.16
N LEU A 84 -5.25 -4.78 -6.43
CA LEU A 84 -6.23 -4.55 -5.37
C LEU A 84 -6.43 -5.79 -4.50
N ARG A 85 -6.57 -6.98 -5.11
CA ARG A 85 -6.70 -8.24 -4.38
C ARG A 85 -5.47 -8.54 -3.50
N ARG A 86 -4.28 -8.21 -3.98
CA ARG A 86 -3.05 -8.32 -3.16
C ARG A 86 -3.06 -7.38 -1.97
N LEU A 87 -3.51 -6.14 -2.16
CA LEU A 87 -3.64 -5.15 -1.09
C LEU A 87 -4.71 -5.58 -0.07
N GLU A 88 -5.90 -5.97 -0.53
CA GLU A 88 -6.97 -6.47 0.33
C GLU A 88 -6.52 -7.71 1.14
N GLY A 89 -5.89 -8.67 0.48
CA GLY A 89 -5.37 -9.86 1.15
C GLY A 89 -4.28 -9.54 2.18
N ALA A 90 -3.43 -8.56 1.91
CA ALA A 90 -2.43 -8.09 2.87
C ALA A 90 -3.09 -7.39 4.07
N TRP A 91 -4.14 -6.61 3.83
CA TRP A 91 -4.87 -5.91 4.88
C TRP A 91 -5.68 -6.88 5.75
N ALA A 92 -6.36 -7.84 5.14
CA ALA A 92 -7.05 -8.92 5.84
C ALA A 92 -6.11 -9.69 6.78
N SER A 93 -4.93 -10.07 6.26
CA SER A 93 -3.86 -10.71 7.04
C SER A 93 -3.38 -9.83 8.20
N ALA A 94 -3.20 -8.53 7.97
CA ALA A 94 -2.75 -7.60 8.99
C ALA A 94 -3.76 -7.43 10.12
N LEU A 95 -5.04 -7.49 9.81
CA LEU A 95 -6.14 -7.35 10.77
C LEU A 95 -6.55 -8.69 11.39
N GLY A 96 -6.10 -9.83 10.84
CA GLY A 96 -6.51 -11.16 11.30
C GLY A 96 -7.98 -11.48 11.00
N VAL A 97 -8.49 -11.00 9.85
CA VAL A 97 -9.89 -11.18 9.44
C VAL A 97 -9.96 -11.85 8.06
N SER A 98 -11.15 -12.29 7.67
CA SER A 98 -11.38 -12.84 6.33
C SER A 98 -11.35 -11.76 5.25
N LEU A 99 -11.07 -12.15 4.00
CA LEU A 99 -10.98 -11.23 2.86
C LEU A 99 -12.27 -10.42 2.66
N GLY A 100 -13.43 -11.05 2.85
CA GLY A 100 -14.73 -10.38 2.73
C GLY A 100 -14.94 -9.24 3.73
N MET A 101 -14.26 -9.28 4.87
CA MET A 101 -14.36 -8.25 5.91
C MET A 101 -13.59 -6.96 5.58
N VAL A 102 -12.69 -7.00 4.61
CA VAL A 102 -11.89 -5.83 4.19
C VAL A 102 -12.37 -5.21 2.90
N SER A 103 -13.39 -5.77 2.29
CA SER A 103 -14.01 -5.19 1.08
C SER A 103 -14.46 -3.77 1.37
N GLY A 104 -14.04 -2.83 0.52
CA GLY A 104 -14.33 -1.40 0.69
C GLY A 104 -13.50 -0.66 1.76
N LEU A 105 -12.57 -1.33 2.45
CA LEU A 105 -11.63 -0.66 3.37
C LEU A 105 -10.42 -0.06 2.67
N ILE A 106 -10.15 -0.46 1.43
CA ILE A 106 -9.08 0.09 0.59
C ILE A 106 -9.72 0.96 -0.48
N GLU A 107 -9.45 2.24 -0.39
CA GLU A 107 -9.87 3.21 -1.40
C GLU A 107 -8.78 3.36 -2.46
N ILE A 108 -9.17 3.18 -3.71
CA ILE A 108 -8.30 3.40 -4.87
C ILE A 108 -8.69 4.75 -5.49
N PRO A 109 -7.78 5.72 -5.54
CA PRO A 109 -8.07 7.03 -6.11
C PRO A 109 -8.28 6.95 -7.63
N ILE A 110 -8.85 8.01 -8.23
CA ILE A 110 -9.13 8.08 -9.68
C ILE A 110 -7.86 7.86 -10.50
N ASN A 111 -6.73 8.45 -10.09
CA ASN A 111 -5.41 8.25 -10.72
C ASN A 111 -4.52 7.44 -9.76
N PRO A 112 -4.64 6.10 -9.76
CA PRO A 112 -3.99 5.28 -8.74
C PRO A 112 -2.53 4.97 -9.04
N ALA A 113 -2.04 5.20 -10.26
CA ALA A 113 -0.71 4.80 -10.69
C ALA A 113 0.03 5.90 -11.45
N TYR A 114 1.27 6.09 -11.08
CA TYR A 114 2.21 7.01 -11.73
C TYR A 114 3.40 6.22 -12.25
N ARG A 115 3.75 6.43 -13.52
CA ARG A 115 4.95 5.84 -14.11
C ARG A 115 6.07 6.86 -14.00
N VAL A 116 7.07 6.53 -13.19
CA VAL A 116 8.18 7.44 -12.91
C VAL A 116 9.45 6.90 -13.52
N ARG A 117 10.11 7.69 -14.32
CA ARG A 117 11.38 7.36 -14.93
C ARG A 117 12.49 8.20 -14.32
N ARG A 118 13.69 7.62 -14.25
CA ARG A 118 14.86 8.32 -13.70
C ARG A 118 15.30 9.51 -14.55
N ASP A 119 15.08 9.43 -15.84
CA ASP A 119 15.47 10.42 -16.86
C ASP A 119 14.35 11.39 -17.22
N ASP A 120 13.19 11.30 -16.55
CA ASP A 120 12.01 12.13 -16.78
C ASP A 120 11.65 12.92 -15.52
N ILE A 121 12.12 14.17 -15.50
CA ILE A 121 11.92 15.09 -14.37
C ILE A 121 10.42 15.43 -14.18
N ASP A 122 9.64 15.48 -15.23
CA ASP A 122 8.24 15.85 -15.12
C ASP A 122 7.42 14.76 -14.47
N SER A 123 7.68 13.48 -14.79
CA SER A 123 7.08 12.36 -14.08
C SER A 123 7.47 12.31 -12.59
N GLN A 124 8.70 12.70 -12.27
CA GLN A 124 9.17 12.81 -10.88
C GLN A 124 8.46 13.93 -10.13
N LYS A 125 8.29 15.11 -10.75
CA LYS A 125 7.58 16.24 -10.16
C LYS A 125 6.11 15.90 -9.92
N GLU A 126 5.44 15.25 -10.86
CA GLU A 126 4.05 14.82 -10.71
C GLU A 126 3.87 13.89 -9.50
N LEU A 127 4.72 12.87 -9.38
CA LEU A 127 4.72 11.99 -8.21
C LEU A 127 5.03 12.75 -6.93
N PHE A 128 6.04 13.63 -6.94
CA PHE A 128 6.41 14.43 -5.78
C PHE A 128 5.26 15.31 -5.32
N TYR A 129 4.61 15.99 -6.26
CA TYR A 129 3.42 16.80 -5.97
C TYR A 129 2.31 15.95 -5.32
N ARG A 130 2.04 14.78 -5.87
CA ARG A 130 1.04 13.86 -5.31
C ARG A 130 1.42 13.34 -3.93
N ALA A 131 2.67 12.92 -3.76
CA ALA A 131 3.18 12.43 -2.48
C ALA A 131 3.25 13.53 -1.41
N SER A 132 3.49 14.77 -1.77
CA SER A 132 3.50 15.91 -0.85
C SER A 132 2.14 16.11 -0.15
N TYR A 133 1.06 15.62 -0.75
CA TYR A 133 -0.26 15.59 -0.11
C TYR A 133 -0.27 14.79 1.19
N LEU A 134 0.56 13.76 1.29
CA LEU A 134 0.73 13.00 2.53
C LEU A 134 1.32 13.84 3.67
N CYS A 135 2.01 14.92 3.32
CA CYS A 135 2.62 15.84 4.29
C CYS A 135 1.66 16.96 4.73
N LYS A 136 0.57 17.19 4.02
CA LYS A 136 -0.40 18.27 4.29
C LYS A 136 -1.29 18.02 5.49
N SER A 137 -1.04 17.05 6.31
CA SER A 137 -2.01 16.74 7.35
C SER A 137 -1.88 17.70 8.53
N ALA A 138 -2.74 18.69 8.53
CA ALA A 138 -3.20 19.38 9.74
C ALA A 138 -3.89 18.40 10.73
N THR A 139 -4.08 17.15 10.33
CA THR A 139 -4.83 16.08 11.03
C THR A 139 -3.94 15.07 11.72
N LYS A 140 -2.62 15.36 11.84
CA LYS A 140 -1.71 14.51 12.61
C LYS A 140 -1.98 14.67 14.09
N ASN A 141 -2.47 13.64 14.70
CA ASN A 141 -2.60 13.61 16.15
C ASN A 141 -1.22 13.30 16.76
N TYR A 142 -0.59 14.33 17.35
CA TYR A 142 0.65 14.19 18.10
C TYR A 142 0.27 13.91 19.56
N GLY A 143 0.57 12.76 20.10
CA GLY A 143 0.38 12.45 21.51
C GLY A 143 -0.27 11.11 21.82
N ASP A 144 -0.65 10.32 20.81
CA ASP A 144 -1.19 8.98 21.01
C ASP A 144 -0.14 7.87 21.02
N HIS A 145 1.16 8.24 21.11
CA HIS A 145 2.32 7.33 21.08
C HIS A 145 2.44 6.46 19.83
N HIS A 146 1.73 6.79 18.75
CA HIS A 146 1.81 6.09 17.47
C HIS A 146 2.51 6.92 16.40
N HIS A 147 3.29 6.25 15.55
CA HIS A 147 3.89 6.92 14.40
C HIS A 147 2.81 7.44 13.46
N SER A 148 2.89 8.73 13.13
CA SER A 148 2.01 9.37 12.13
C SER A 148 2.53 9.25 10.71
N PHE A 149 3.75 8.75 10.53
CA PHE A 149 4.44 8.67 9.25
C PHE A 149 5.46 7.53 9.27
N GLY A 150 5.72 6.94 8.10
CA GLY A 150 6.78 5.96 7.90
C GLY A 150 7.16 5.78 6.45
N ALA A 151 8.39 5.33 6.23
CA ALA A 151 8.92 5.02 4.91
C ALA A 151 9.81 3.79 4.96
N SER A 152 9.95 3.14 3.80
CA SER A 152 10.96 2.08 3.64
C SER A 152 12.36 2.68 3.69
N ARG A 153 13.30 1.96 4.31
CA ARG A 153 14.72 2.31 4.23
C ARG A 153 15.28 1.96 2.85
N LEU A 154 16.27 2.71 2.41
CA LEU A 154 17.02 2.46 1.16
C LEU A 154 17.79 1.14 1.23
#